data_afc32280903619aae9031e3b661f40ac
#
_entry.id   afc32280903619aae9031e3b661f40ac
#
_cell.length_a   1.000
_cell.length_b   1.000
_cell.length_c   1.000
_cell.angle_alpha   90.00
_cell.angle_beta   90.00
_cell.angle_gamma   90.00
#
_symmetry.space_group_name_H-M   'P 1'
#
loop_
_entity.id
_entity.type
_entity.pdbx_description
1 polymer ?
#
loop_
_entity_poly.entity_id
_entity_poly.type
_entity_poly.pdbx_seq_one_letter_code
_entity_poly.pdbx_strand_id
1 'polypeptide(L)'
;MHEGKKVLVAEDEPDIRGLIVFSLQYAGYKVVEALNGEDAVKLAEVEQPDLILLDVRMPRMNGYEACSVLKAQEATRGIPVVFLSARGQETEIKQGLELGAEEYILKPFAPDELYQRVGSILERLGRR
;
A
#
# COMPACT_ATOMS: atom_id res chain seq x y z
N MET A 1 11.50 -0.14 -15.56
CA MET A 1 10.52 0.88 -15.84
C MET A 1 10.02 1.62 -14.64
N HIS A 2 9.85 0.92 -13.52
CA HIS A 2 9.47 1.57 -12.27
C HIS A 2 10.61 1.57 -11.26
N GLU A 3 11.82 1.30 -11.75
CA GLU A 3 13.00 1.30 -10.90
C GLU A 3 13.19 2.66 -10.25
N GLY A 4 13.55 2.63 -8.98
CA GLY A 4 13.72 3.85 -8.21
C GLY A 4 12.42 4.46 -7.67
N LYS A 5 11.26 3.99 -8.11
CA LYS A 5 10.00 4.40 -7.50
C LYS A 5 9.95 3.92 -6.06
N LYS A 6 9.36 4.72 -5.19
CA LYS A 6 9.32 4.45 -3.76
C LYS A 6 7.95 3.93 -3.37
N VAL A 7 7.92 2.78 -2.70
CA VAL A 7 6.68 2.17 -2.21
C VAL A 7 6.75 2.10 -0.68
N LEU A 8 5.73 2.62 -0.02
CA LEU A 8 5.59 2.49 1.43
C LEU A 8 4.75 1.26 1.70
N VAL A 9 5.24 0.36 2.55
CA VAL A 9 4.55 -0.87 2.93
C VAL A 9 4.20 -0.81 4.40
N ALA A 10 2.92 -0.85 4.72
CA ALA A 10 2.44 -0.89 6.09
C ALA A 10 1.87 -2.29 6.38
N GLU A 11 2.57 -3.07 7.17
CA GLU A 11 2.23 -4.43 7.53
C GLU A 11 2.83 -4.71 8.90
N ASP A 12 2.01 -5.11 9.87
CA ASP A 12 2.49 -5.35 11.23
C ASP A 12 3.17 -6.71 11.41
N GLU A 13 2.83 -7.69 10.60
CA GLU A 13 3.42 -9.03 10.73
C GLU A 13 4.79 -9.10 10.05
N PRO A 14 5.88 -9.37 10.81
CA PRO A 14 7.23 -9.30 10.25
C PRO A 14 7.50 -10.22 9.07
N ASP A 15 6.97 -11.45 9.10
CA ASP A 15 7.22 -12.41 8.04
C ASP A 15 6.57 -11.98 6.73
N ILE A 16 5.34 -11.52 6.80
CA ILE A 16 4.61 -11.05 5.63
C ILE A 16 5.25 -9.77 5.11
N ARG A 17 5.59 -8.84 6.01
CA ARG A 17 6.25 -7.60 5.63
C ARG A 17 7.57 -7.87 4.93
N GLY A 18 8.38 -8.79 5.46
CA GLY A 18 9.65 -9.17 4.85
C GLY A 18 9.49 -9.72 3.45
N LEU A 19 8.48 -10.55 3.23
CA LEU A 19 8.20 -11.11 1.92
C LEU A 19 7.81 -10.01 0.91
N ILE A 20 6.96 -9.08 1.33
CA ILE A 20 6.55 -7.96 0.50
C ILE A 20 7.76 -7.09 0.14
N VAL A 21 8.56 -6.74 1.13
CA VAL A 21 9.76 -5.91 0.94
C VAL A 21 10.72 -6.58 -0.04
N PHE A 22 11.00 -7.86 0.16
CA PHE A 22 11.88 -8.63 -0.72
C PHE A 22 11.36 -8.61 -2.16
N SER A 23 10.08 -8.87 -2.34
CA SER A 23 9.45 -8.89 -3.67
C SER A 23 9.63 -7.54 -4.39
N LEU A 24 9.35 -6.45 -3.71
CA LEU A 24 9.43 -5.13 -4.31
C LEU A 24 10.88 -4.71 -4.58
N GLN A 25 11.79 -5.00 -3.66
CA GLN A 25 13.21 -4.67 -3.86
C GLN A 25 13.79 -5.48 -5.02
N TYR A 26 13.38 -6.74 -5.16
CA TYR A 26 13.80 -7.57 -6.27
C TYR A 26 13.41 -6.93 -7.61
N ALA A 27 12.25 -6.29 -7.66
CA ALA A 27 11.77 -5.63 -8.87
C ALA A 27 12.35 -4.22 -9.08
N GLY A 28 13.22 -3.76 -8.17
CA GLY A 28 13.89 -2.47 -8.32
C GLY A 28 13.27 -1.30 -7.59
N TYR A 29 12.23 -1.53 -6.80
CA TYR A 29 11.60 -0.46 -6.02
C TYR A 29 12.40 -0.11 -4.77
N LYS A 30 12.33 1.14 -4.36
CA LYS A 30 12.77 1.56 -3.04
C LYS A 30 11.60 1.32 -2.09
N VAL A 31 11.87 0.79 -0.90
CA VAL A 31 10.81 0.41 0.02
C VAL A 31 10.99 1.12 1.37
N VAL A 32 9.91 1.69 1.86
CA VAL A 32 9.84 2.27 3.19
C VAL A 32 8.86 1.39 3.99
N GLU A 33 9.25 0.99 5.19
CA GLU A 33 8.45 0.08 6.02
C GLU A 33 7.76 0.82 7.15
N ALA A 34 6.48 0.57 7.32
CA ALA A 34 5.68 1.05 8.44
C ALA A 34 5.11 -0.16 9.19
N LEU A 35 5.04 -0.07 10.51
CA LEU A 35 4.63 -1.18 11.36
C LEU A 35 3.15 -1.14 11.75
N ASN A 36 2.49 -0.03 11.49
CA ASN A 36 1.07 0.16 11.80
C ASN A 36 0.56 1.34 11.00
N GLY A 37 -0.74 1.61 11.10
CA GLY A 37 -1.38 2.68 10.33
C GLY A 37 -0.91 4.07 10.72
N GLU A 38 -0.68 4.30 12.00
CA GLU A 38 -0.21 5.58 12.51
C GLU A 38 1.17 5.91 11.95
N ASP A 39 2.05 4.91 11.97
CA ASP A 39 3.40 5.02 11.43
C ASP A 39 3.35 5.27 9.92
N ALA A 40 2.43 4.60 9.22
CA ALA A 40 2.25 4.77 7.78
C ALA A 40 1.90 6.21 7.42
N VAL A 41 1.00 6.83 8.18
CA VAL A 41 0.60 8.22 7.95
C VAL A 41 1.79 9.16 8.10
N LYS A 42 2.57 8.99 9.17
CA LYS A 42 3.74 9.82 9.44
C LYS A 42 4.80 9.67 8.36
N LEU A 43 5.09 8.42 7.97
CA LEU A 43 6.10 8.15 6.97
C LEU A 43 5.67 8.62 5.57
N ALA A 44 4.39 8.54 5.27
CA ALA A 44 3.88 9.03 3.98
C ALA A 44 4.13 10.53 3.83
N GLU A 45 3.95 11.31 4.91
CA GLU A 45 4.21 12.74 4.88
C GLU A 45 5.68 13.05 4.63
N VAL A 46 6.57 12.33 5.30
CA VAL A 46 8.01 12.59 5.24
C VAL A 46 8.61 12.05 3.94
N GLU A 47 8.28 10.82 3.60
CA GLU A 47 8.91 10.10 2.50
C GLU A 47 8.29 10.37 1.14
N GLN A 48 7.05 10.82 1.10
CA GLN A 48 6.32 11.11 -0.14
C GLN A 48 6.45 9.96 -1.16
N PRO A 49 6.02 8.75 -0.80
CA PRO A 49 6.16 7.60 -1.69
C PRO A 49 5.31 7.74 -2.95
N ASP A 50 5.63 6.95 -3.96
CA ASP A 50 4.86 6.92 -5.21
C ASP A 50 3.60 6.07 -5.07
N LEU A 51 3.59 5.15 -4.08
CA LEU A 51 2.46 4.27 -3.83
C LEU A 51 2.53 3.76 -2.39
N ILE A 52 1.38 3.57 -1.78
CA ILE A 52 1.27 3.04 -0.41
C ILE A 52 0.51 1.73 -0.44
N LEU A 53 1.13 0.67 0.08
CA LEU A 53 0.46 -0.61 0.33
C LEU A 53 0.08 -0.66 1.80
N LEU A 54 -1.20 -0.76 2.09
CA LEU A 54 -1.73 -0.79 3.47
C LEU A 54 -2.42 -2.10 3.75
N ASP A 55 -1.92 -2.84 4.74
CA ASP A 55 -2.68 -3.97 5.26
C ASP A 55 -3.91 -3.40 5.98
N VAL A 56 -5.03 -4.08 5.83
CA VAL A 56 -6.29 -3.64 6.47
C VAL A 56 -6.20 -3.80 7.98
N ARG A 57 -5.62 -4.91 8.44
CA ARG A 57 -5.57 -5.23 9.88
C ARG A 57 -4.23 -4.91 10.50
N MET A 58 -4.19 -3.82 11.23
CA MET A 58 -2.99 -3.39 11.94
C MET A 58 -3.38 -2.83 13.30
N PRO A 59 -2.49 -2.91 14.31
CA PRO A 59 -2.76 -2.30 15.59
C PRO A 59 -2.70 -0.77 15.51
N ARG A 60 -3.23 -0.13 16.52
CA ARG A 60 -3.27 1.33 16.71
C ARG A 60 -4.19 2.04 15.72
N MET A 61 -3.92 1.89 14.44
CA MET A 61 -4.73 2.47 13.37
C MET A 61 -4.75 1.46 12.25
N ASN A 62 -5.92 0.96 11.88
CA ASN A 62 -6.02 -0.02 10.80
C ASN A 62 -5.86 0.65 9.43
N GLY A 63 -5.81 -0.16 8.37
CA GLY A 63 -5.60 0.35 7.02
C GLY A 63 -6.69 1.29 6.54
N TYR A 64 -7.94 1.03 6.88
CA TYR A 64 -9.05 1.89 6.48
C TYR A 64 -8.94 3.26 7.15
N GLU A 65 -8.63 3.27 8.44
CA GLU A 65 -8.45 4.52 9.18
C GLU A 65 -7.27 5.31 8.63
N ALA A 66 -6.15 4.61 8.37
CA ALA A 66 -4.97 5.26 7.80
C ALA A 66 -5.28 5.88 6.44
N CYS A 67 -6.00 5.15 5.59
CA CYS A 67 -6.39 5.66 4.28
C CYS A 67 -7.25 6.93 4.41
N SER A 68 -8.21 6.92 5.32
CA SER A 68 -9.06 8.09 5.56
C SER A 68 -8.23 9.31 5.96
N VAL A 69 -7.26 9.12 6.85
CA VAL A 69 -6.37 10.21 7.28
C VAL A 69 -5.52 10.71 6.11
N LEU A 70 -4.92 9.79 5.35
CA LEU A 70 -4.08 10.13 4.21
C LEU A 70 -4.85 10.93 3.16
N LYS A 71 -6.09 10.53 2.88
CA LYS A 71 -6.91 11.19 1.86
C LYS A 71 -7.49 12.52 2.34
N ALA A 72 -7.53 12.75 3.66
CA ALA A 72 -7.98 14.01 4.24
C ALA A 72 -6.88 15.07 4.32
N GLN A 73 -5.62 14.67 4.21
CA GLN A 73 -4.48 15.59 4.31
C GLN A 73 -4.00 16.03 2.93
N GLU A 74 -3.78 17.32 2.78
CA GLU A 74 -3.30 17.87 1.51
C GLU A 74 -1.96 17.27 1.08
N ALA A 75 -1.05 17.03 2.04
CA ALA A 75 0.29 16.53 1.74
C ALA A 75 0.30 15.11 1.20
N THR A 76 -0.72 14.29 1.49
CA THR A 76 -0.71 12.87 1.18
C THR A 76 -1.90 12.41 0.32
N ARG A 77 -2.92 13.22 0.15
CA ARG A 77 -4.14 12.80 -0.55
C ARG A 77 -3.92 12.39 -2.01
N GLY A 78 -2.87 12.90 -2.63
CA GLY A 78 -2.55 12.55 -4.02
C GLY A 78 -1.78 11.24 -4.18
N ILE A 79 -1.33 10.64 -3.08
CA ILE A 79 -0.55 9.41 -3.13
C ILE A 79 -1.51 8.23 -3.27
N PRO A 80 -1.35 7.38 -4.29
CA PRO A 80 -2.24 6.23 -4.46
C PRO A 80 -2.08 5.22 -3.34
N VAL A 81 -3.22 4.69 -2.87
CA VAL A 81 -3.27 3.71 -1.79
C VAL A 81 -3.84 2.41 -2.34
N VAL A 82 -3.20 1.30 -2.01
CA VAL A 82 -3.65 -0.05 -2.36
C VAL A 82 -3.76 -0.86 -1.07
N PHE A 83 -4.90 -1.46 -0.83
CA PHE A 83 -5.09 -2.30 0.36
C PHE A 83 -4.60 -3.71 0.13
N LEU A 84 -4.04 -4.31 1.18
CA LEU A 84 -3.71 -5.73 1.24
C LEU A 84 -4.62 -6.37 2.26
N SER A 85 -5.31 -7.45 1.91
CA SER A 85 -6.22 -8.10 2.85
C SER A 85 -6.37 -9.60 2.56
N ALA A 86 -6.57 -10.36 3.63
CA ALA A 86 -6.91 -11.78 3.53
C ALA A 86 -8.40 -11.99 3.22
N ARG A 87 -9.20 -10.92 3.29
CA ARG A 87 -10.65 -11.02 3.09
C ARG A 87 -11.06 -10.36 1.78
N GLY A 88 -11.63 -11.18 0.90
CA GLY A 88 -12.07 -10.71 -0.40
C GLY A 88 -13.57 -10.51 -0.51
N GLN A 89 -14.24 -10.21 0.60
CA GLN A 89 -15.68 -9.97 0.55
C GLN A 89 -15.97 -8.67 -0.20
N GLU A 90 -16.94 -8.74 -1.08
CA GLU A 90 -17.32 -7.61 -1.93
C GLU A 90 -17.60 -6.34 -1.14
N THR A 91 -18.24 -6.46 0.01
CA THR A 91 -18.55 -5.30 0.85
C THR A 91 -17.30 -4.62 1.40
N GLU A 92 -16.28 -5.40 1.76
CA GLU A 92 -15.01 -4.86 2.27
C GLU A 92 -14.22 -4.19 1.18
N ILE A 93 -14.19 -4.79 -0.02
CA ILE A 93 -13.52 -4.22 -1.18
C ILE A 93 -14.16 -2.88 -1.52
N LYS A 94 -15.48 -2.84 -1.58
CA LYS A 94 -16.22 -1.64 -1.86
C LYS A 94 -15.93 -0.54 -0.84
N GLN A 95 -15.91 -0.89 0.45
CA GLN A 95 -15.61 0.04 1.52
C GLN A 95 -14.24 0.68 1.32
N GLY A 96 -13.22 -0.13 1.02
CA GLY A 96 -11.87 0.37 0.78
C GLY A 96 -11.81 1.31 -0.41
N LEU A 97 -12.46 0.96 -1.51
CA LEU A 97 -12.47 1.80 -2.71
C LEU A 97 -13.23 3.12 -2.48
N GLU A 98 -14.29 3.10 -1.69
CA GLU A 98 -15.03 4.31 -1.34
C GLU A 98 -14.21 5.27 -0.49
N LEU A 99 -13.21 4.77 0.25
CA LEU A 99 -12.29 5.61 1.01
C LEU A 99 -11.21 6.25 0.15
N GLY A 100 -11.21 5.97 -1.15
CA GLY A 100 -10.26 6.56 -2.07
C GLY A 100 -9.09 5.68 -2.48
N ALA A 101 -9.12 4.39 -2.13
CA ALA A 101 -8.07 3.46 -2.55
C ALA A 101 -8.17 3.19 -4.05
N GLU A 102 -7.02 2.97 -4.68
CA GLU A 102 -6.96 2.67 -6.11
C GLU A 102 -7.31 1.21 -6.39
N GLU A 103 -6.87 0.31 -5.51
CA GLU A 103 -7.07 -1.13 -5.70
C GLU A 103 -6.99 -1.89 -4.39
N TYR A 104 -7.27 -3.17 -4.49
CA TYR A 104 -7.32 -4.10 -3.37
C TYR A 104 -6.62 -5.38 -3.80
N ILE A 105 -5.58 -5.79 -3.11
CA ILE A 105 -4.85 -7.01 -3.40
C ILE A 105 -5.12 -8.04 -2.32
N LEU A 106 -5.56 -9.23 -2.73
CA LEU A 106 -5.91 -10.29 -1.80
C LEU A 106 -4.71 -11.14 -1.43
N LYS A 107 -4.60 -11.47 -0.17
CA LYS A 107 -3.65 -12.45 0.35
C LYS A 107 -4.29 -13.85 0.29
N PRO A 108 -3.53 -14.89 0.11
CA PRO A 108 -2.09 -14.92 -0.15
C PRO A 108 -1.78 -14.58 -1.61
N PHE A 109 -0.60 -14.05 -1.85
CA PHE A 109 -0.11 -13.77 -3.20
C PHE A 109 1.32 -14.29 -3.33
N ALA A 110 1.70 -14.64 -4.57
CA ALA A 110 3.08 -15.00 -4.85
C ALA A 110 3.91 -13.72 -4.97
N PRO A 111 5.21 -13.75 -4.60
CA PRO A 111 6.03 -12.54 -4.69
C PRO A 111 6.06 -11.88 -6.05
N ASP A 112 6.14 -12.66 -7.13
CA ASP A 112 6.13 -12.12 -8.49
C ASP A 112 4.77 -11.52 -8.86
N GLU A 113 3.68 -12.11 -8.39
CA GLU A 113 2.34 -11.58 -8.58
C GLU A 113 2.22 -10.19 -7.94
N LEU A 114 2.78 -10.02 -6.75
CA LEU A 114 2.72 -8.74 -6.05
C LEU A 114 3.41 -7.63 -6.82
N TYR A 115 4.68 -7.83 -7.19
CA TYR A 115 5.39 -6.74 -7.86
C TYR A 115 4.84 -6.47 -9.27
N GLN A 116 4.29 -7.48 -9.93
CA GLN A 116 3.64 -7.27 -11.22
C GLN A 116 2.37 -6.43 -11.08
N ARG A 117 1.57 -6.69 -10.02
CA ARG A 117 0.38 -5.90 -9.73
C ARG A 117 0.75 -4.45 -9.42
N VAL A 118 1.76 -4.25 -8.60
CA VAL A 118 2.25 -2.90 -8.26
C VAL A 118 2.70 -2.18 -9.53
N GLY A 119 3.46 -2.86 -10.39
CA GLY A 119 3.92 -2.28 -11.66
C GLY A 119 2.77 -1.88 -12.57
N SER A 120 1.75 -2.74 -12.67
CA SER A 120 0.56 -2.43 -13.49
C SER A 120 -0.20 -1.23 -12.96
N ILE A 121 -0.33 -1.13 -11.65
CA ILE A 121 -1.02 0.00 -11.03
C ILE A 121 -0.26 1.30 -11.29
N LEU A 122 1.04 1.30 -11.08
CA LEU A 122 1.87 2.49 -11.31
C LEU A 122 1.83 2.91 -12.78
N GLU A 123 1.86 1.97 -13.69
CA GLU A 123 1.79 2.26 -15.12
C GLU A 123 0.45 2.88 -15.49
N ARG A 124 -0.65 2.31 -14.99
CA ARG A 124 -2.00 2.84 -15.23
C ARG A 124 -2.13 4.26 -14.69
N LEU A 125 -1.64 4.51 -13.49
CA LEU A 125 -1.71 5.83 -12.86
C LEU A 125 -0.83 6.86 -13.57
N GLY A 126 0.29 6.44 -14.12
CA GLY A 126 1.18 7.31 -14.88
C GLY A 126 0.59 7.82 -16.18
N ARG A 127 -0.51 7.22 -16.63
CA ARG A 127 -1.19 7.60 -17.88
C ARG A 127 -2.28 8.63 -17.67
N ARG A 128 -2.55 9.02 -16.44
CA ARG A 128 -3.58 9.99 -16.11
C ARG A 128 -3.10 11.42 -16.31
#